data_80d9a2611ca57bd906c3e3c752258778
#
_entry.id   80d9a2611ca57bd906c3e3c752258778
#
_cell.length_a   1.000
_cell.length_b   1.000
_cell.length_c   1.000
_cell.angle_alpha   90.00
_cell.angle_beta   90.00
_cell.angle_gamma   90.00
#
_symmetry.space_group_name_H-M   'P 1'
#
loop_
_entity.id
_entity.type
_entity.pdbx_description
1 polymer ?
#
loop_
_entity_poly.entity_id
_entity_poly.type
_entity_poly.pdbx_seq_one_letter_code
_entity_poly.pdbx_strand_id
1 'polypeptide(L)'
;TRSYKTPTLFNLVARTALSRETNSPTRPDRIGNPGLKPELATGIDVAVERYLADGGVLSANVFRRNISDLIRYVTSERYDTVWAPGQRRFVSSPQNVGEAITQGVELEAKFRLDQVSASAAPVDIRSNLSFFNSRVLDVMGPNNRLDQQPKMTANLGADYRIRAFPLTLGGNININPDYTTRRTQEQWVYQGSKRVVDVYGLWKFNPATALRVTISNLTPRDYLTGTTYIGSGFSETANTNTRNWQNVQVRMEMKI
;
A
#
# COMPACT_ATOMS: atom_id res chain seq x y z
N THR A 1 -19.29 -11.98 -1.24
CA THR A 1 -19.05 -10.92 -2.22
C THR A 1 -18.49 -11.48 -3.53
N ARG A 2 -18.82 -10.85 -4.65
CA ARG A 2 -18.21 -11.10 -5.96
C ARG A 2 -17.91 -9.77 -6.61
N SER A 3 -16.67 -9.59 -7.05
CA SER A 3 -16.22 -8.35 -7.70
C SER A 3 -15.29 -8.66 -8.86
N TYR A 4 -15.09 -7.70 -9.73
CA TYR A 4 -14.13 -7.79 -10.83
C TYR A 4 -13.32 -6.50 -10.92
N LYS A 5 -12.12 -6.61 -11.46
CA LYS A 5 -11.24 -5.49 -11.75
C LYS A 5 -10.87 -5.55 -13.24
N THR A 6 -11.31 -4.55 -13.99
CA THR A 6 -10.97 -4.42 -15.41
C THR A 6 -9.53 -4.00 -15.60
N PRO A 7 -8.83 -4.51 -16.64
CA PRO A 7 -7.56 -3.96 -17.06
C PRO A 7 -7.67 -2.47 -17.36
N THR A 8 -6.66 -1.69 -17.03
CA THR A 8 -6.60 -0.27 -17.41
C THR A 8 -6.36 -0.14 -18.91
N LEU A 9 -6.74 1.00 -19.51
CA LEU A 9 -6.43 1.28 -20.92
C LEU A 9 -4.95 1.14 -21.22
N PHE A 10 -4.09 1.58 -20.31
CA PHE A 10 -2.64 1.43 -20.44
C PHE A 10 -2.20 -0.03 -20.54
N ASN A 11 -2.87 -0.94 -19.84
CA ASN A 11 -2.58 -2.37 -19.89
C ASN A 11 -3.03 -3.01 -21.22
N LEU A 12 -4.04 -2.45 -21.86
CA LEU A 12 -4.62 -3.00 -23.10
C LEU A 12 -3.97 -2.46 -24.38
N VAL A 13 -3.38 -1.26 -24.33
CA VAL A 13 -2.79 -0.64 -25.52
C VAL A 13 -1.48 -1.33 -25.89
N ALA A 14 -1.45 -2.00 -27.05
CA ALA A 14 -0.29 -2.68 -27.60
C ALA A 14 0.80 -1.71 -28.17
N ARG A 15 0.97 -0.53 -27.54
CA ARG A 15 2.01 0.42 -27.89
C ARG A 15 3.27 0.12 -27.08
N THR A 16 4.38 -0.05 -27.78
CA THR A 16 5.69 -0.26 -27.16
C THR A 16 6.22 1.03 -26.56
N ALA A 17 6.63 0.95 -25.29
CA ALA A 17 7.44 1.98 -24.63
C ALA A 17 8.86 1.41 -24.43
N LEU A 18 9.81 1.93 -25.18
CA LEU A 18 11.21 1.50 -25.07
C LEU A 18 11.82 1.95 -23.75
N SER A 19 12.71 1.13 -23.21
CA SER A 19 13.56 1.52 -22.09
C SER A 19 14.38 2.76 -22.47
N ARG A 20 14.45 3.74 -21.58
CA ARG A 20 15.27 4.95 -21.78
C ARG A 20 16.76 4.70 -21.56
N GLU A 21 17.11 3.59 -20.95
CA GLU A 21 18.45 3.13 -20.68
C GLU A 21 18.71 1.82 -21.43
N THR A 22 19.90 1.24 -21.24
CA THR A 22 20.19 -0.09 -21.79
C THR A 22 19.13 -1.08 -21.35
N ASN A 23 18.50 -1.75 -22.33
CA ASN A 23 17.48 -2.74 -22.05
C ASN A 23 18.05 -3.90 -21.23
N SER A 24 17.39 -4.20 -20.12
CA SER A 24 17.75 -5.29 -19.22
C SER A 24 16.49 -5.84 -18.53
N PRO A 25 16.57 -6.97 -17.84
CA PRO A 25 15.39 -7.53 -17.15
C PRO A 25 14.83 -6.62 -16.04
N THR A 26 15.65 -5.76 -15.43
CA THR A 26 15.18 -4.76 -14.46
C THR A 26 14.77 -3.44 -15.12
N ARG A 27 15.12 -3.24 -16.40
CA ARG A 27 14.81 -2.07 -17.24
C ARG A 27 14.24 -2.50 -18.60
N PRO A 28 13.15 -3.29 -18.61
CA PRO A 28 12.60 -3.83 -19.85
C PRO A 28 11.88 -2.78 -20.68
N ASP A 29 11.75 -3.05 -21.97
CA ASP A 29 10.72 -2.41 -22.78
C ASP A 29 9.35 -2.81 -22.24
N ARG A 30 8.34 -1.99 -22.46
CA ARG A 30 6.98 -2.26 -21.98
C ARG A 30 6.00 -2.28 -23.15
N ILE A 31 5.09 -3.22 -23.12
CA ILE A 31 4.00 -3.31 -24.09
C ILE A 31 2.71 -3.75 -23.38
N GLY A 32 1.58 -3.18 -23.72
CA GLY A 32 0.30 -3.65 -23.22
C GLY A 32 -0.13 -4.94 -23.90
N ASN A 33 -1.19 -5.55 -23.36
CA ASN A 33 -1.77 -6.80 -23.85
C ASN A 33 -3.28 -6.63 -24.07
N PRO A 34 -3.75 -6.48 -25.33
CA PRO A 34 -5.18 -6.36 -25.64
C PRO A 34 -6.02 -7.60 -25.26
N GLY A 35 -5.36 -8.75 -25.11
CA GLY A 35 -6.01 -10.03 -24.77
C GLY A 35 -6.27 -10.25 -23.27
N LEU A 36 -6.03 -9.25 -22.42
CA LEU A 36 -6.26 -9.38 -20.98
C LEU A 36 -7.73 -9.58 -20.64
N LYS A 37 -7.99 -10.54 -19.77
CA LYS A 37 -9.27 -10.75 -19.11
C LYS A 37 -9.33 -9.93 -17.80
N PRO A 38 -10.55 -9.51 -17.36
CA PRO A 38 -10.72 -8.94 -16.04
C PRO A 38 -10.33 -9.92 -14.91
N GLU A 39 -9.73 -9.41 -13.85
CA GLU A 39 -9.57 -10.19 -12.61
C GLU A 39 -10.94 -10.38 -11.97
N LEU A 40 -11.24 -11.59 -11.50
CA LEU A 40 -12.46 -11.90 -10.77
C LEU A 40 -12.10 -12.27 -9.33
N ALA A 41 -12.80 -11.68 -8.36
CA ALA A 41 -12.64 -12.02 -6.96
C ALA A 41 -13.98 -12.49 -6.37
N THR A 42 -13.97 -13.66 -5.75
CA THR A 42 -15.09 -14.18 -4.96
C THR A 42 -14.64 -14.37 -3.53
N GLY A 43 -15.42 -13.87 -2.57
CA GLY A 43 -14.99 -13.90 -1.18
C GLY A 43 -16.11 -13.84 -0.16
N ILE A 44 -15.70 -14.12 1.06
CA ILE A 44 -16.53 -14.03 2.28
C ILE A 44 -15.85 -13.05 3.21
N ASP A 45 -16.65 -12.16 3.78
CA ASP A 45 -16.26 -11.21 4.81
C ASP A 45 -17.20 -11.40 6.00
N VAL A 46 -16.65 -11.50 7.21
CA VAL A 46 -17.39 -11.59 8.47
C VAL A 46 -16.88 -10.51 9.41
N ALA A 47 -17.76 -9.62 9.82
CA ALA A 47 -17.43 -8.53 10.72
C ALA A 47 -18.24 -8.61 12.01
N VAL A 48 -17.61 -8.23 13.13
CA VAL A 48 -18.23 -8.00 14.41
C VAL A 48 -17.92 -6.58 14.84
N GLU A 49 -18.95 -5.83 15.20
CA GLU A 49 -18.85 -4.45 15.66
C GLU A 49 -19.44 -4.31 17.05
N ARG A 50 -18.76 -3.56 17.90
CA ARG A 50 -19.25 -3.16 19.22
C ARG A 50 -19.25 -1.64 19.30
N TYR A 51 -20.41 -1.08 19.48
CA TYR A 51 -20.60 0.34 19.73
C TYR A 51 -20.44 0.61 21.23
N LEU A 52 -19.61 1.58 21.54
CA LEU A 52 -19.41 2.10 22.90
C LEU A 52 -20.31 3.31 23.12
N ALA A 53 -20.49 3.71 24.37
CA ALA A 53 -21.15 4.97 24.68
C ALA A 53 -20.46 6.15 23.98
N ASP A 54 -21.20 7.23 23.73
CA ASP A 54 -20.70 8.46 23.11
C ASP A 54 -20.01 8.28 21.73
N GLY A 55 -20.46 7.29 20.94
CA GLY A 55 -20.06 7.10 19.54
C GLY A 55 -18.71 6.42 19.34
N GLY A 56 -18.17 5.72 20.34
CA GLY A 56 -17.01 4.84 20.16
C GLY A 56 -17.40 3.57 19.40
N VAL A 57 -16.45 3.01 18.65
CA VAL A 57 -16.60 1.75 17.90
C VAL A 57 -15.35 0.90 18.00
N LEU A 58 -15.55 -0.40 18.19
CA LEU A 58 -14.54 -1.45 18.04
C LEU A 58 -15.05 -2.41 16.98
N SER A 59 -14.24 -2.69 15.96
CA SER A 59 -14.61 -3.59 14.87
C SER A 59 -13.50 -4.61 14.64
N ALA A 60 -13.90 -5.83 14.32
CA ALA A 60 -13.03 -6.88 13.83
C ALA A 60 -13.66 -7.50 12.59
N ASN A 61 -12.93 -7.53 11.50
CA ASN A 61 -13.34 -8.15 10.24
C ASN A 61 -12.34 -9.25 9.85
N VAL A 62 -12.86 -10.38 9.42
CA VAL A 62 -12.09 -11.48 8.85
C VAL A 62 -12.58 -11.70 7.44
N PHE A 63 -11.66 -11.78 6.50
CA PHE A 63 -12.01 -11.99 5.09
C PHE A 63 -11.16 -13.08 4.44
N ARG A 64 -11.74 -13.69 3.40
CA ARG A 64 -11.03 -14.56 2.47
C ARG A 64 -11.58 -14.36 1.07
N ARG A 65 -10.68 -14.20 0.09
CA ARG A 65 -11.02 -14.01 -1.32
C ARG A 65 -10.19 -14.95 -2.19
N ASN A 66 -10.85 -15.58 -3.14
CA ASN A 66 -10.23 -16.30 -4.24
C ASN A 66 -10.27 -15.41 -5.46
N ILE A 67 -9.14 -15.25 -6.12
CA ILE A 67 -8.96 -14.38 -7.28
C ILE A 67 -8.61 -15.28 -8.47
N SER A 68 -9.31 -15.13 -9.59
CA SER A 68 -8.97 -15.74 -10.86
C SER A 68 -8.56 -14.69 -11.89
N ASP A 69 -7.79 -15.12 -12.89
CA ASP A 69 -7.26 -14.26 -13.94
C ASP A 69 -6.43 -13.08 -13.40
N LEU A 70 -5.67 -13.29 -12.30
CA LEU A 70 -4.82 -12.26 -11.70
C LEU A 70 -3.90 -11.62 -12.75
N ILE A 71 -3.92 -10.29 -12.85
CA ILE A 71 -3.08 -9.56 -13.81
C ILE A 71 -1.76 -9.15 -13.15
N ARG A 72 -0.64 -9.57 -13.75
CA ARG A 72 0.72 -9.18 -13.35
C ARG A 72 1.54 -8.76 -14.55
N TYR A 73 2.49 -7.85 -14.33
CA TYR A 73 3.55 -7.57 -15.27
C TYR A 73 4.62 -8.66 -15.19
N VAL A 74 4.78 -9.38 -16.29
CA VAL A 74 5.79 -10.43 -16.48
C VAL A 74 6.84 -9.91 -17.45
N THR A 75 8.12 -9.99 -17.05
CA THR A 75 9.24 -9.68 -17.93
C THR A 75 9.79 -10.98 -18.51
N SER A 76 9.89 -11.04 -19.82
CA SER A 76 10.44 -12.16 -20.56
C SER A 76 11.52 -11.70 -21.55
N GLU A 77 12.46 -12.59 -21.81
CA GLU A 77 13.44 -12.42 -22.87
C GLU A 77 12.78 -12.72 -24.22
N ARG A 78 12.98 -11.85 -25.21
CA ARG A 78 12.37 -11.96 -26.54
C ARG A 78 13.36 -11.60 -27.63
N TYR A 79 13.25 -12.28 -28.78
CA TYR A 79 14.01 -12.04 -30.02
C TYR A 79 13.09 -11.68 -31.20
N ASP A 80 11.79 -11.80 -31.01
CA ASP A 80 10.71 -11.63 -31.99
C ASP A 80 10.08 -10.23 -31.96
N THR A 81 10.75 -9.27 -31.36
CA THR A 81 10.19 -7.92 -31.25
C THR A 81 10.25 -7.17 -32.59
N VAL A 82 9.13 -6.54 -32.98
CA VAL A 82 9.04 -5.78 -34.25
C VAL A 82 9.97 -4.57 -34.28
N TRP A 83 10.27 -3.98 -33.12
CA TRP A 83 11.13 -2.79 -32.99
C TRP A 83 12.63 -3.11 -32.87
N ALA A 84 13.00 -4.37 -32.72
CA ALA A 84 14.39 -4.82 -32.68
C ALA A 84 14.48 -6.29 -33.18
N PRO A 85 14.21 -6.55 -34.46
CA PRO A 85 14.16 -7.91 -34.99
C PRO A 85 15.50 -8.63 -34.83
N GLY A 86 15.45 -9.87 -34.32
CA GLY A 86 16.64 -10.72 -34.12
C GLY A 86 17.55 -10.28 -32.96
N GLN A 87 17.26 -9.18 -32.30
CA GLN A 87 18.01 -8.73 -31.13
C GLN A 87 17.36 -9.22 -29.83
N ARG A 88 18.19 -9.56 -28.87
CA ARG A 88 17.77 -9.90 -27.53
C ARG A 88 17.16 -8.68 -26.83
N ARG A 89 15.90 -8.78 -26.43
CA ARG A 89 15.19 -7.73 -25.67
C ARG A 89 14.48 -8.35 -24.45
N PHE A 90 14.54 -7.66 -23.33
CA PHE A 90 13.65 -7.93 -22.20
C PHE A 90 12.39 -7.07 -22.36
N VAL A 91 11.25 -7.71 -22.34
CA VAL A 91 9.95 -7.07 -22.54
C VAL A 91 9.02 -7.39 -21.36
N SER A 92 8.51 -6.37 -20.74
CA SER A 92 7.51 -6.46 -19.65
C SER A 92 6.12 -6.21 -20.23
N SER A 93 5.23 -7.18 -20.05
CA SER A 93 3.84 -7.11 -20.50
C SER A 93 2.90 -7.59 -19.40
N PRO A 94 1.72 -6.97 -19.23
CA PRO A 94 0.71 -7.48 -18.30
C PRO A 94 0.11 -8.78 -18.85
N GLN A 95 -0.05 -9.76 -17.99
CA GLN A 95 -0.57 -11.08 -18.30
C GLN A 95 -1.51 -11.56 -17.21
N ASN A 96 -2.53 -12.35 -17.56
CA ASN A 96 -3.30 -13.10 -16.58
C ASN A 96 -2.45 -14.31 -16.14
N VAL A 97 -1.96 -14.28 -14.91
CA VAL A 97 -0.98 -15.26 -14.37
C VAL A 97 -1.62 -16.34 -13.49
N GLY A 98 -2.93 -16.53 -13.62
CA GLY A 98 -3.64 -17.61 -12.93
C GLY A 98 -4.38 -17.16 -11.67
N GLU A 99 -4.33 -17.98 -10.63
CA GLU A 99 -5.17 -17.84 -9.44
C GLU A 99 -4.38 -17.37 -8.22
N ALA A 100 -5.09 -16.67 -7.33
CA ALA A 100 -4.54 -16.27 -6.04
C ALA A 100 -5.59 -16.39 -4.93
N ILE A 101 -5.11 -16.57 -3.72
CA ILE A 101 -5.92 -16.52 -2.50
C ILE A 101 -5.37 -15.38 -1.65
N THR A 102 -6.26 -14.55 -1.11
CA THR A 102 -5.92 -13.58 -0.07
C THR A 102 -6.89 -13.70 1.09
N GLN A 103 -6.38 -13.56 2.29
CA GLN A 103 -7.15 -13.59 3.53
C GLN A 103 -6.50 -12.68 4.55
N GLY A 104 -7.28 -12.24 5.53
CA GLY A 104 -6.74 -11.34 6.55
C GLY A 104 -7.71 -11.06 7.68
N VAL A 105 -7.19 -10.31 8.63
CA VAL A 105 -7.93 -9.77 9.77
C VAL A 105 -7.71 -8.27 9.80
N GLU A 106 -8.78 -7.52 9.93
CA GLU A 106 -8.77 -6.06 10.06
C GLU A 106 -9.42 -5.70 11.40
N LEU A 107 -8.70 -4.92 12.19
CA LEU A 107 -9.13 -4.43 13.48
C LEU A 107 -9.23 -2.91 13.45
N GLU A 108 -10.36 -2.37 13.83
CA GLU A 108 -10.56 -0.94 13.96
C GLU A 108 -11.01 -0.60 15.37
N ALA A 109 -10.46 0.49 15.90
CA ALA A 109 -10.89 1.05 17.17
C ALA A 109 -10.94 2.57 17.06
N LYS A 110 -12.09 3.13 17.43
CA LYS A 110 -12.30 4.57 17.57
C LYS A 110 -13.08 4.80 18.86
N PHE A 111 -12.45 5.42 19.83
CA PHE A 111 -13.06 5.69 21.13
C PHE A 111 -12.31 6.79 21.85
N ARG A 112 -12.94 7.36 22.86
CA ARG A 112 -12.26 8.25 23.80
C ARG A 112 -11.79 7.41 25.00
N LEU A 113 -10.56 7.64 25.44
CA LEU A 113 -9.91 6.78 26.43
C LEU A 113 -10.66 6.74 27.78
N ASP A 114 -11.30 7.84 28.18
CA ASP A 114 -12.14 7.91 29.39
C ASP A 114 -13.44 7.10 29.29
N GLN A 115 -13.85 6.63 28.10
CA GLN A 115 -14.97 5.68 27.93
C GLN A 115 -14.59 4.26 28.37
N VAL A 116 -13.29 3.94 28.35
CA VAL A 116 -12.78 2.63 28.75
C VAL A 116 -12.29 2.65 30.20
N SER A 117 -11.75 3.76 30.65
CA SER A 117 -11.26 3.96 32.02
C SER A 117 -11.62 5.35 32.50
N ALA A 118 -12.53 5.46 33.47
CA ALA A 118 -13.02 6.75 33.98
C ALA A 118 -11.92 7.65 34.57
N SER A 119 -10.79 7.09 34.97
CA SER A 119 -9.63 7.86 35.47
C SER A 119 -8.70 8.35 34.37
N ALA A 120 -8.90 7.92 33.12
CA ALA A 120 -8.04 8.30 32.01
C ALA A 120 -8.29 9.72 31.52
N ALA A 121 -7.29 10.30 30.88
CA ALA A 121 -7.44 11.58 30.18
C ALA A 121 -8.39 11.42 28.97
N PRO A 122 -9.18 12.45 28.61
CA PRO A 122 -10.10 12.42 27.48
C PRO A 122 -9.33 12.54 26.14
N VAL A 123 -8.64 11.46 25.78
CA VAL A 123 -7.88 11.33 24.55
C VAL A 123 -8.73 10.55 23.55
N ASP A 124 -8.97 11.14 22.38
CA ASP A 124 -9.59 10.46 21.25
C ASP A 124 -8.57 9.55 20.58
N ILE A 125 -8.82 8.25 20.57
CA ILE A 125 -7.97 7.22 19.97
C ILE A 125 -8.60 6.75 18.67
N ARG A 126 -7.76 6.60 17.64
CA ARG A 126 -8.09 5.95 16.36
C ARG A 126 -7.02 4.94 16.03
N SER A 127 -7.42 3.72 15.78
CA SER A 127 -6.52 2.63 15.42
C SER A 127 -7.11 1.82 14.28
N ASN A 128 -6.28 1.49 13.32
CA ASN A 128 -6.59 0.52 12.28
C ASN A 128 -5.38 -0.39 12.11
N LEU A 129 -5.57 -1.68 12.34
CA LEU A 129 -4.55 -2.71 12.21
C LEU A 129 -5.07 -3.76 11.23
N SER A 130 -4.29 -4.05 10.20
CA SER A 130 -4.65 -5.08 9.22
C SER A 130 -3.52 -6.08 9.07
N PHE A 131 -3.86 -7.35 9.04
CA PHE A 131 -2.95 -8.45 8.83
C PHE A 131 -3.37 -9.21 7.59
N PHE A 132 -2.43 -9.45 6.67
CA PHE A 132 -2.70 -10.06 5.37
C PHE A 132 -1.84 -11.29 5.15
N ASN A 133 -2.46 -12.30 4.58
CA ASN A 133 -1.79 -13.47 4.02
C ASN A 133 -2.34 -13.72 2.63
N SER A 134 -1.45 -13.80 1.64
CA SER A 134 -1.85 -14.12 0.28
C SER A 134 -0.86 -15.05 -0.38
N ARG A 135 -1.35 -15.78 -1.38
CA ARG A 135 -0.58 -16.73 -2.17
C ARG A 135 -1.08 -16.71 -3.61
N VAL A 136 -0.17 -16.55 -4.55
CA VAL A 136 -0.42 -16.77 -5.99
C VAL A 136 -0.06 -18.22 -6.30
N LEU A 137 -1.02 -18.99 -6.80
CA LEU A 137 -0.92 -20.45 -6.86
C LEU A 137 0.08 -20.93 -7.91
N ASP A 138 0.16 -20.22 -9.04
CA ASP A 138 1.02 -20.58 -10.16
C ASP A 138 2.47 -20.07 -10.03
N VAL A 139 2.80 -19.40 -8.93
CA VAL A 139 4.18 -18.99 -8.60
C VAL A 139 4.69 -19.83 -7.45
N MET A 140 5.58 -20.77 -7.72
CA MET A 140 6.11 -21.67 -6.69
C MET A 140 7.16 -20.98 -5.81
N GLY A 141 7.26 -21.42 -4.56
CA GLY A 141 8.27 -21.00 -3.59
C GLY A 141 7.81 -19.90 -2.64
N PRO A 142 8.71 -19.42 -1.77
CA PRO A 142 8.37 -18.43 -0.75
C PRO A 142 8.09 -17.05 -1.35
N ASN A 143 7.36 -16.23 -0.60
CA ASN A 143 7.03 -14.84 -0.96
C ASN A 143 6.18 -14.67 -2.24
N ASN A 144 5.50 -15.70 -2.69
CA ASN A 144 4.58 -15.70 -3.84
C ASN A 144 3.23 -15.04 -3.49
N ARG A 145 3.26 -13.88 -2.85
CA ARG A 145 2.08 -13.12 -2.42
C ARG A 145 1.56 -12.19 -3.51
N LEU A 146 0.40 -11.59 -3.27
CA LEU A 146 -0.10 -10.50 -4.08
C LEU A 146 0.89 -9.32 -4.09
N ASP A 147 0.94 -8.61 -5.22
CA ASP A 147 1.77 -7.41 -5.35
C ASP A 147 1.28 -6.30 -4.41
N GLN A 148 2.23 -5.52 -3.89
CA GLN A 148 1.96 -4.37 -3.03
C GLN A 148 1.15 -4.69 -1.75
N GLN A 149 1.15 -5.94 -1.32
CA GLN A 149 0.49 -6.36 -0.08
C GLN A 149 1.53 -6.70 1.00
N PRO A 150 1.79 -5.82 1.97
CA PRO A 150 2.59 -6.14 3.15
C PRO A 150 1.86 -7.19 4.01
N LYS A 151 2.58 -7.81 4.94
CA LYS A 151 1.96 -8.76 5.90
C LYS A 151 1.06 -8.06 6.91
N MET A 152 1.32 -6.78 7.17
CA MET A 152 0.62 -5.98 8.15
C MET A 152 0.62 -4.51 7.71
N THR A 153 -0.42 -3.78 8.08
CA THR A 153 -0.44 -2.32 8.09
C THR A 153 -0.96 -1.83 9.44
N ALA A 154 -0.44 -0.73 9.94
CA ALA A 154 -0.92 -0.12 11.17
C ALA A 154 -1.05 1.39 11.02
N ASN A 155 -2.20 1.92 11.45
CA ASN A 155 -2.45 3.34 11.59
C ASN A 155 -2.93 3.58 13.02
N LEU A 156 -2.21 4.42 13.77
CA LEU A 156 -2.54 4.78 15.12
C LEU A 156 -2.58 6.30 15.23
N GLY A 157 -3.68 6.84 15.72
CA GLY A 157 -3.86 8.28 15.92
C GLY A 157 -4.39 8.58 17.30
N ALA A 158 -4.01 9.73 17.84
CA ALA A 158 -4.49 10.24 19.10
C ALA A 158 -4.67 11.75 19.05
N ASP A 159 -5.77 12.26 19.62
CA ASP A 159 -6.04 13.67 19.77
C ASP A 159 -6.40 13.97 21.22
N TYR A 160 -5.75 14.97 21.79
CA TYR A 160 -5.99 15.43 23.15
C TYR A 160 -6.37 16.89 23.18
N ARG A 161 -7.58 17.20 23.62
CA ARG A 161 -8.02 18.55 23.89
C ARG A 161 -7.63 18.96 25.29
N ILE A 162 -6.75 19.92 25.41
CA ILE A 162 -6.30 20.44 26.71
C ILE A 162 -7.42 21.29 27.32
N ARG A 163 -7.87 20.90 28.54
CA ARG A 163 -9.00 21.60 29.18
C ARG A 163 -8.67 23.02 29.61
N ALA A 164 -7.42 23.27 30.00
CA ALA A 164 -6.97 24.59 30.49
C ALA A 164 -6.71 25.61 29.38
N PHE A 165 -6.57 25.19 28.13
CA PHE A 165 -6.22 26.02 27.00
C PHE A 165 -7.05 25.66 25.76
N PRO A 166 -7.35 26.62 24.87
CA PRO A 166 -8.04 26.35 23.62
C PRO A 166 -7.14 25.62 22.60
N LEU A 167 -6.36 24.65 23.08
CA LEU A 167 -5.37 23.90 22.32
C LEU A 167 -5.75 22.42 22.22
N THR A 168 -5.75 21.91 21.01
CA THR A 168 -5.79 20.47 20.75
C THR A 168 -4.44 20.04 20.19
N LEU A 169 -3.83 19.03 20.79
CA LEU A 169 -2.66 18.35 20.29
C LEU A 169 -3.07 17.02 19.70
N GLY A 170 -2.53 16.68 18.55
CA GLY A 170 -2.82 15.39 17.94
C GLY A 170 -1.67 14.90 17.10
N GLY A 171 -1.75 13.62 16.78
CA GLY A 171 -0.76 12.98 15.92
C GLY A 171 -1.24 11.63 15.46
N ASN A 172 -0.53 11.12 14.45
CA ASN A 172 -0.74 9.79 13.93
C ASN A 172 0.59 9.16 13.52
N ILE A 173 0.63 7.84 13.57
CA ILE A 173 1.70 7.04 13.02
C ILE A 173 1.11 6.03 12.04
N ASN A 174 1.70 5.99 10.84
CA ASN A 174 1.43 5.00 9.81
C ASN A 174 2.65 4.08 9.68
N ILE A 175 2.43 2.77 9.71
CA ILE A 175 3.48 1.75 9.66
C ILE A 175 3.14 0.73 8.58
N ASN A 176 4.06 0.58 7.61
CA ASN A 176 4.05 -0.47 6.61
C ASN A 176 5.42 -1.17 6.66
N PRO A 177 5.51 -2.38 7.21
CA PRO A 177 6.75 -3.15 7.23
C PRO A 177 7.27 -3.43 5.82
N ASP A 178 8.55 -3.72 5.73
CA ASP A 178 9.14 -4.20 4.49
C ASP A 178 8.59 -5.56 4.07
N TYR A 179 8.65 -5.82 2.79
CA TYR A 179 8.28 -7.11 2.23
C TYR A 179 8.94 -7.35 0.88
N THR A 180 9.08 -8.63 0.57
CA THR A 180 9.49 -9.12 -0.74
C THR A 180 8.34 -9.87 -1.37
N THR A 181 8.12 -9.65 -2.67
CA THR A 181 7.14 -10.37 -3.47
C THR A 181 7.87 -11.09 -4.62
N ARG A 182 7.66 -12.38 -4.72
CA ARG A 182 8.06 -13.18 -5.88
C ARG A 182 6.96 -13.08 -6.93
N ARG A 183 7.23 -12.37 -8.04
CA ARG A 183 6.25 -12.16 -9.13
C ARG A 183 6.18 -13.30 -10.09
N THR A 184 7.36 -13.82 -10.49
CA THR A 184 7.53 -15.01 -11.34
C THR A 184 8.62 -15.89 -10.73
N GLN A 185 9.01 -16.96 -11.42
CA GLN A 185 10.13 -17.79 -10.97
C GLN A 185 11.45 -17.00 -10.97
N GLU A 186 11.58 -16.01 -11.86
CA GLU A 186 12.79 -15.22 -12.08
C GLU A 186 12.74 -13.83 -11.44
N GLN A 187 11.53 -13.31 -11.09
CA GLN A 187 11.38 -11.93 -10.66
C GLN A 187 10.97 -11.77 -9.20
N TRP A 188 11.71 -10.93 -8.48
CA TRP A 188 11.38 -10.49 -7.12
C TRP A 188 11.29 -8.96 -7.07
N VAL A 189 10.41 -8.47 -6.23
CA VAL A 189 10.30 -7.05 -5.92
C VAL A 189 10.39 -6.88 -4.41
N TYR A 190 11.27 -5.99 -3.98
CA TYR A 190 11.44 -5.58 -2.61
C TYR A 190 10.84 -4.19 -2.38
N GLN A 191 10.12 -4.04 -1.30
CA GLN A 191 9.61 -2.78 -0.79
C GLN A 191 10.13 -2.60 0.64
N GLY A 192 10.94 -1.58 0.86
CA GLY A 192 11.42 -1.22 2.19
C GLY A 192 10.30 -0.70 3.10
N SER A 193 10.52 -0.81 4.39
CA SER A 193 9.55 -0.34 5.39
C SER A 193 9.29 1.16 5.27
N LYS A 194 8.01 1.55 5.47
CA LYS A 194 7.59 2.95 5.54
C LYS A 194 6.98 3.21 6.91
N ARG A 195 7.49 4.23 7.58
CA ARG A 195 6.91 4.76 8.81
C ARG A 195 6.82 6.26 8.70
N VAL A 196 5.60 6.77 8.81
CA VAL A 196 5.31 8.21 8.79
C VAL A 196 4.70 8.60 10.12
N VAL A 197 5.22 9.62 10.74
CA VAL A 197 4.72 10.20 11.99
C VAL A 197 4.35 11.64 11.71
N ASP A 198 3.09 11.99 11.92
CA ASP A 198 2.59 13.36 11.80
C ASP A 198 2.11 13.84 13.16
N VAL A 199 2.35 15.12 13.45
CA VAL A 199 1.85 15.76 14.68
C VAL A 199 1.27 17.13 14.34
N TYR A 200 0.31 17.58 15.13
CA TYR A 200 -0.24 18.90 14.97
C TYR A 200 -0.67 19.52 16.29
N GLY A 201 -0.67 20.87 16.31
CA GLY A 201 -1.32 21.68 17.30
C GLY A 201 -2.41 22.53 16.65
N LEU A 202 -3.60 22.57 17.23
CA LEU A 202 -4.70 23.40 16.80
C LEU A 202 -5.08 24.36 17.95
N TRP A 203 -4.79 25.64 17.77
CA TRP A 203 -5.19 26.69 18.70
C TRP A 203 -6.45 27.35 18.21
N LYS A 204 -7.50 27.39 19.02
CA LYS A 204 -8.76 28.08 18.73
C LYS A 204 -8.79 29.44 19.40
N PHE A 205 -8.75 30.54 18.63
CA PHE A 205 -8.89 31.86 19.14
C PHE A 205 -10.34 32.20 19.55
N ASN A 206 -11.30 31.70 18.74
CA ASN A 206 -12.73 31.79 18.94
C ASN A 206 -13.45 30.70 18.13
N PRO A 207 -14.80 30.57 18.19
CA PRO A 207 -15.53 29.52 17.44
C PRO A 207 -15.36 29.61 15.91
N ALA A 208 -14.99 30.77 15.37
CA ALA A 208 -14.84 30.97 13.92
C ALA A 208 -13.38 30.99 13.45
N THR A 209 -12.40 31.09 14.37
CA THR A 209 -10.99 31.29 13.97
C THR A 209 -10.06 30.32 14.72
N ALA A 210 -9.24 29.62 14.01
CA ALA A 210 -8.24 28.70 14.57
C ALA A 210 -6.92 28.76 13.79
N LEU A 211 -5.82 28.49 14.46
CA LEU A 211 -4.49 28.32 13.89
C LEU A 211 -4.08 26.85 14.05
N ARG A 212 -3.76 26.22 12.94
CA ARG A 212 -3.20 24.86 12.90
C ARG A 212 -1.75 24.90 12.48
N VAL A 213 -0.90 24.29 13.27
CA VAL A 213 0.49 23.99 12.92
C VAL A 213 0.61 22.49 12.79
N THR A 214 1.06 22.00 11.64
CA THR A 214 1.23 20.56 11.36
C THR A 214 2.68 20.30 10.97
N ILE A 215 3.27 19.29 11.55
CA ILE A 215 4.57 18.76 11.15
C ILE A 215 4.30 17.34 10.60
N SER A 216 4.38 17.20 9.28
CA SER A 216 4.25 15.92 8.62
C SER A 216 5.59 15.26 8.46
N ASN A 217 5.60 13.94 8.62
CA ASN A 217 6.81 13.13 8.58
C ASN A 217 7.87 13.62 9.59
N LEU A 218 7.48 13.73 10.86
CA LEU A 218 8.31 14.26 11.96
C LEU A 218 9.68 13.57 12.06
N THR A 219 9.74 12.30 11.73
CA THR A 219 10.98 11.50 11.74
C THR A 219 11.22 10.90 10.35
N PRO A 220 11.65 11.72 9.36
CA PRO A 220 11.81 11.25 8.01
C PRO A 220 12.79 10.09 7.91
N ARG A 221 12.44 9.10 7.11
CA ARG A 221 13.27 7.94 6.79
C ARG A 221 13.19 7.67 5.31
N ASP A 222 14.33 7.57 4.67
CA ASP A 222 14.40 7.08 3.31
C ASP A 222 13.96 5.62 3.24
N TYR A 223 13.42 5.21 2.13
CA TYR A 223 13.06 3.82 1.91
C TYR A 223 13.59 3.32 0.58
N LEU A 224 13.99 2.06 0.59
CA LEU A 224 14.53 1.35 -0.57
C LEU A 224 13.40 0.58 -1.26
N THR A 225 13.38 0.64 -2.59
CA THR A 225 12.64 -0.31 -3.43
C THR A 225 13.63 -1.02 -4.34
N GLY A 226 13.36 -2.29 -4.63
CA GLY A 226 14.26 -3.08 -5.47
C GLY A 226 13.50 -4.02 -6.39
N THR A 227 14.07 -4.28 -7.56
CA THR A 227 13.64 -5.35 -8.45
C THR A 227 14.83 -6.23 -8.74
N THR A 228 14.70 -7.52 -8.52
CA THR A 228 15.73 -8.53 -8.82
C THR A 228 15.19 -9.48 -9.86
N TYR A 229 16.00 -9.77 -10.86
CA TYR A 229 15.77 -10.80 -11.85
C TYR A 229 16.89 -11.82 -11.78
N ILE A 230 16.55 -13.11 -11.72
CA ILE A 230 17.49 -14.22 -11.72
C ILE A 230 17.21 -15.06 -12.96
N GLY A 231 18.07 -14.94 -13.95
CA GLY A 231 18.04 -15.75 -15.17
C GLY A 231 18.99 -16.92 -15.11
N SER A 232 19.09 -17.67 -16.21
CA SER A 232 20.06 -18.75 -16.33
C SER A 232 21.48 -18.16 -16.41
N GLY A 233 22.25 -18.37 -15.34
CA GLY A 233 23.66 -17.95 -15.28
C GLY A 233 23.90 -16.45 -14.97
N PHE A 234 22.86 -15.66 -14.67
CA PHE A 234 23.03 -14.26 -14.27
C PHE A 234 21.97 -13.80 -13.28
N SER A 235 22.29 -12.77 -12.54
CA SER A 235 21.34 -12.05 -11.68
C SER A 235 21.55 -10.55 -11.83
N GLU A 236 20.45 -9.80 -11.90
CA GLU A 236 20.46 -8.34 -11.95
C GLU A 236 19.53 -7.77 -10.89
N THR A 237 20.02 -6.78 -10.16
CA THR A 237 19.21 -6.06 -9.16
C THR A 237 19.30 -4.57 -9.43
N ALA A 238 18.15 -3.93 -9.56
CA ALA A 238 18.01 -2.48 -9.60
C ALA A 238 17.34 -1.99 -8.32
N ASN A 239 18.01 -1.07 -7.62
CA ASN A 239 17.52 -0.46 -6.40
C ASN A 239 17.26 1.03 -6.62
N THR A 240 16.18 1.51 -5.98
CA THR A 240 15.85 2.94 -5.93
C THR A 240 15.71 3.34 -4.47
N ASN A 241 16.50 4.32 -4.05
CA ASN A 241 16.35 4.94 -2.74
C ASN A 241 15.48 6.20 -2.89
N THR A 242 14.35 6.23 -2.20
CA THR A 242 13.44 7.36 -2.17
C THR A 242 13.69 8.17 -0.91
N ARG A 243 14.16 9.40 -1.09
CA ARG A 243 14.36 10.33 0.01
C ARG A 243 13.04 10.89 0.51
N ASN A 244 12.96 11.08 1.81
CA ASN A 244 11.82 11.69 2.47
C ASN A 244 12.27 12.87 3.31
N TRP A 245 11.37 13.87 3.40
CA TRP A 245 11.61 15.08 4.16
C TRP A 245 10.46 15.36 5.13
N GLN A 246 10.77 16.10 6.16
CA GLN A 246 9.80 16.72 7.03
C GLN A 246 9.13 17.90 6.29
N ASN A 247 7.83 18.08 6.51
CA ASN A 247 7.09 19.22 6.02
C ASN A 247 6.43 19.93 7.20
N VAL A 248 6.58 21.25 7.28
CA VAL A 248 5.92 22.10 8.28
C VAL A 248 4.89 22.97 7.57
N GLN A 249 3.66 22.92 8.02
CA GLN A 249 2.56 23.71 7.50
C GLN A 249 1.91 24.53 8.62
N VAL A 250 1.70 25.81 8.36
CA VAL A 250 0.92 26.71 9.20
C VAL A 250 -0.33 27.14 8.45
N ARG A 251 -1.51 26.94 9.04
CA ARG A 251 -2.80 27.23 8.41
C ARG A 251 -3.68 28.03 9.38
N MET A 252 -4.20 29.14 8.90
CA MET A 252 -5.30 29.85 9.55
C MET A 252 -6.62 29.32 9.00
N GLU A 253 -7.49 28.84 9.87
CA GLU A 253 -8.81 28.35 9.55
C GLU A 253 -9.85 29.38 10.01
N MET A 254 -10.68 29.85 9.08
CA MET A 254 -11.75 30.81 9.36
C MET A 254 -13.08 30.29 8.84
N LYS A 255 -14.10 30.33 9.68
CA LYS A 255 -15.47 30.01 9.28
C LYS A 255 -16.15 31.36 8.89
N ILE A 256 -16.57 31.42 7.64
CA ILE A 256 -17.33 32.55 7.06
C ILE A 256 -18.83 32.27 7.21
#